data_d8dc8754df994a720199a85705d3a94d
#
_entry.id   d8dc8754df994a720199a85705d3a94d
#
_cell.length_a   1.000
_cell.length_b   1.000
_cell.length_c   1.000
_cell.angle_alpha   90.00
_cell.angle_beta   90.00
_cell.angle_gamma   90.00
#
_symmetry.space_group_name_H-M   'P 1'
#
loop_
_entity.id
_entity.type
_entity.pdbx_description
1 polymer ?
#
loop_
_entity_poly.entity_id
_entity_poly.type
_entity_poly.pdbx_seq_one_letter_code
_entity_poly.pdbx_strand_id
1 'polypeptide(L)'
;MLQVRDLTLTHTRDLRTLAEKFSFTLNEGDKAVLIGEEGNGKSTLLKWLYDPALIEGYCQWSGQLVGDRAAMGYLAQELTAEERGMSLYQFCCESPAFLDLSPRELGEVARQLSFPVEEYFSDRPVGTLSGGEGIKLQLSRLLFARPRVLLLDEPSSDLDLETLRWLEQFINSYQGILLYISHDETLIENTANLILHMEHPREGKPPRCTVHRSGYRDYVRRREGALAYQTQQARKEREEYEAKMERFRRIQQGVEHDQNAVSRQDPHSGRLLKKKMHAVQSLGRRFEREAAEMTALPEVEEAVFLRFSPDIALPAGKTVLDLRLDELTAGDRVLARDLRLHVSGGEKVGILGRNGAGKTTLLRQIAAQLLERRDLKAAYMSQDYAETLPLDQTPVDYLAPSGHRDDVTRARTFLGSIRFAREEMFHPIRALSGGQKAKLLLTRMMLEGSDVLVLDEPTRNFSPLSGPRVREVLRSYGGSIIAVSHDRKFLVEVCDKLYTFTEGGLVLTEKEDVAI
;
A
#
# COMPACT_ATOMS: atom_id res chain seq x y z
N MET A 1 4.34 22.13 19.98
CA MET A 1 3.14 21.26 20.10
C MET A 1 2.17 21.60 18.98
N LEU A 2 1.64 20.60 18.31
CA LEU A 2 0.59 20.69 17.28
C LEU A 2 -0.58 19.79 17.72
N GLN A 3 -1.78 20.31 17.80
CA GLN A 3 -2.97 19.54 18.23
C GLN A 3 -4.11 19.68 17.23
N VAL A 4 -4.67 18.57 16.82
CA VAL A 4 -5.92 18.47 16.05
C VAL A 4 -7.04 18.03 16.98
N ARG A 5 -8.22 18.69 16.87
CA ARG A 5 -9.40 18.39 17.67
C ARG A 5 -10.61 18.15 16.78
N ASP A 6 -11.22 16.99 16.96
CA ASP A 6 -12.49 16.58 16.36
C ASP A 6 -12.57 16.82 14.84
N LEU A 7 -11.47 16.53 14.13
CA LEU A 7 -11.40 16.71 12.69
C LEU A 7 -12.29 15.70 11.98
N THR A 8 -13.20 16.21 11.17
CA THR A 8 -13.98 15.43 10.21
C THR A 8 -13.66 15.92 8.81
N LEU A 9 -13.30 15.01 7.93
CA LEU A 9 -13.02 15.25 6.51
C LEU A 9 -14.01 14.46 5.67
N THR A 10 -14.71 15.12 4.72
CA THR A 10 -15.69 14.48 3.83
C THR A 10 -15.45 14.92 2.40
N HIS A 11 -15.22 13.96 1.51
CA HIS A 11 -15.05 14.20 0.08
C HIS A 11 -16.37 14.67 -0.56
N THR A 12 -16.32 15.72 -1.40
CA THR A 12 -17.54 16.40 -1.89
C THR A 12 -18.28 15.66 -2.99
N ARG A 13 -17.55 14.84 -3.81
CA ARG A 13 -18.16 14.18 -4.98
C ARG A 13 -19.01 12.96 -4.61
N ASP A 14 -18.49 12.12 -3.71
CA ASP A 14 -19.11 10.85 -3.31
C ASP A 14 -19.62 10.86 -1.87
N LEU A 15 -19.48 12.00 -1.16
CA LEU A 15 -19.84 12.19 0.24
C LEU A 15 -19.16 11.18 1.19
N ARG A 16 -18.05 10.60 0.76
CA ARG A 16 -17.27 9.66 1.55
C ARG A 16 -16.55 10.39 2.69
N THR A 17 -16.80 9.96 3.91
CA THR A 17 -16.09 10.47 5.09
C THR A 17 -14.69 9.83 5.13
N LEU A 18 -13.63 10.65 5.08
CA LEU A 18 -12.24 10.24 5.11
C LEU A 18 -11.69 10.14 6.54
N ALA A 19 -12.15 11.02 7.42
CA ALA A 19 -11.87 10.99 8.86
C ALA A 19 -13.10 11.48 9.61
N GLU A 20 -13.39 10.90 10.77
CA GLU A 20 -14.50 11.29 11.63
C GLU A 20 -14.02 11.55 13.04
N LYS A 21 -14.21 12.79 13.54
CA LYS A 21 -13.82 13.25 14.89
C LYS A 21 -12.38 12.85 15.28
N PHE A 22 -11.49 12.89 14.31
CA PHE A 22 -10.10 12.50 14.54
C PHE A 22 -9.37 13.56 15.37
N SER A 23 -8.82 13.15 16.50
CA SER A 23 -8.08 14.02 17.42
C SER A 23 -6.72 13.42 17.73
N PHE A 24 -5.66 14.23 17.66
CA PHE A 24 -4.30 13.84 18.01
C PHE A 24 -3.44 15.03 18.41
N THR A 25 -2.32 14.74 19.08
CA THR A 25 -1.36 15.75 19.49
C THR A 25 0.05 15.27 19.16
N LEU A 26 0.84 16.17 18.53
CA LEU A 26 2.25 15.97 18.21
C LEU A 26 3.09 16.95 19.03
N ASN A 27 4.20 16.48 19.60
CA ASN A 27 5.14 17.24 20.40
C ASN A 27 6.48 17.34 19.68
N GLU A 28 7.35 18.26 20.10
CA GLU A 28 8.73 18.33 19.61
C GLU A 28 9.42 16.97 19.80
N GLY A 29 10.15 16.54 18.79
CA GLY A 29 10.79 15.23 18.73
C GLY A 29 9.88 14.08 18.25
N ASP A 30 8.56 14.29 18.10
CA ASP A 30 7.69 13.27 17.50
C ASP A 30 8.02 13.11 16.01
N LYS A 31 8.28 11.86 15.60
CA LYS A 31 8.41 11.40 14.22
C LYS A 31 7.17 10.59 13.92
N ALA A 32 6.09 11.28 13.56
CA ALA A 32 4.81 10.65 13.32
C ALA A 32 4.71 10.16 11.87
N VAL A 33 4.32 8.91 11.67
CA VAL A 33 3.94 8.40 10.35
C VAL A 33 2.43 8.27 10.24
N LEU A 34 1.89 8.69 9.10
CA LEU A 34 0.49 8.52 8.74
C LEU A 34 0.36 7.34 7.77
N ILE A 35 -0.24 6.24 8.22
CA ILE A 35 -0.42 5.00 7.45
C ILE A 35 -1.89 4.75 7.14
N GLY A 36 -2.15 3.91 6.14
CA GLY A 36 -3.47 3.49 5.66
C GLY A 36 -3.41 3.17 4.16
N GLU A 37 -4.45 2.54 3.63
CA GLU A 37 -4.53 2.22 2.21
C GLU A 37 -4.59 3.50 1.35
N GLU A 38 -4.29 3.34 0.05
CA GLU A 38 -4.38 4.43 -0.92
C GLU A 38 -5.85 4.94 -1.01
N GLY A 39 -6.02 6.26 -1.13
CA GLY A 39 -7.35 6.87 -1.16
C GLY A 39 -8.02 7.09 0.22
N ASN A 40 -7.37 6.75 1.33
CA ASN A 40 -7.90 6.98 2.68
C ASN A 40 -7.82 8.44 3.16
N GLY A 41 -7.33 9.34 2.32
CA GLY A 41 -7.29 10.78 2.64
C GLY A 41 -6.05 11.21 3.41
N LYS A 42 -4.96 10.43 3.38
CA LYS A 42 -3.69 10.76 4.06
C LYS A 42 -3.13 12.11 3.59
N SER A 43 -2.94 12.29 2.28
CA SER A 43 -2.47 13.55 1.69
C SER A 43 -3.46 14.71 1.91
N THR A 44 -4.77 14.41 1.95
CA THR A 44 -5.81 15.40 2.28
C THR A 44 -5.63 15.93 3.71
N LEU A 45 -5.31 15.03 4.67
CA LEU A 45 -5.02 15.43 6.04
C LEU A 45 -3.77 16.32 6.12
N LEU A 46 -2.67 15.98 5.43
CA LEU A 46 -1.46 16.82 5.42
C LEU A 46 -1.72 18.19 4.80
N LYS A 47 -2.43 18.24 3.67
CA LYS A 47 -2.82 19.50 3.02
C LYS A 47 -3.69 20.35 3.93
N TRP A 48 -4.68 19.76 4.62
CA TRP A 48 -5.51 20.48 5.58
C TRP A 48 -4.71 21.05 6.76
N LEU A 49 -3.75 20.30 7.28
CA LEU A 49 -2.85 20.79 8.33
C LEU A 49 -2.05 22.01 7.89
N TYR A 50 -1.49 21.96 6.67
CA TYR A 50 -0.68 23.02 6.10
C TYR A 50 -1.52 24.23 5.72
N ASP A 51 -2.45 24.04 4.79
CA ASP A 51 -3.37 25.07 4.29
C ASP A 51 -4.71 24.45 3.87
N PRO A 52 -5.83 24.75 4.58
CA PRO A 52 -7.14 24.25 4.20
C PRO A 52 -7.61 24.64 2.81
N ALA A 53 -7.13 25.78 2.24
CA ALA A 53 -7.47 26.21 0.90
C ALA A 53 -7.09 25.15 -0.16
N LEU A 54 -6.06 24.34 0.09
CA LEU A 54 -5.63 23.26 -0.81
C LEU A 54 -6.65 22.15 -0.97
N ILE A 55 -7.63 22.04 -0.09
CA ILE A 55 -8.65 20.97 -0.11
C ILE A 55 -10.07 21.49 -0.35
N GLU A 56 -10.34 22.78 -0.30
CA GLU A 56 -11.69 23.38 -0.44
C GLU A 56 -12.42 22.96 -1.72
N GLY A 57 -11.69 22.73 -2.81
CA GLY A 57 -12.26 22.34 -4.10
C GLY A 57 -12.86 20.93 -4.14
N TYR A 58 -12.48 20.05 -3.22
CA TYR A 58 -12.89 18.63 -3.26
C TYR A 58 -13.19 17.99 -1.91
N CYS A 59 -12.99 18.71 -0.79
CA CYS A 59 -13.23 18.19 0.55
C CYS A 59 -13.86 19.24 1.45
N GLN A 60 -14.90 18.86 2.19
CA GLN A 60 -15.45 19.62 3.30
C GLN A 60 -14.82 19.16 4.60
N TRP A 61 -14.64 20.08 5.53
CA TRP A 61 -14.03 19.77 6.81
C TRP A 61 -14.68 20.50 7.97
N SER A 62 -14.57 19.92 9.15
CA SER A 62 -14.89 20.54 10.44
C SER A 62 -13.85 20.09 11.46
N GLY A 63 -13.69 20.85 12.55
CA GLY A 63 -12.68 20.60 13.56
C GLY A 63 -11.72 21.77 13.71
N GLN A 64 -10.76 21.64 14.60
CA GLN A 64 -9.85 22.73 14.95
C GLN A 64 -8.40 22.25 14.96
N LEU A 65 -7.52 23.13 14.48
CA LEU A 65 -6.07 23.02 14.62
C LEU A 65 -5.58 24.01 15.68
N VAL A 66 -4.89 23.52 16.69
CA VAL A 66 -4.15 24.32 17.65
C VAL A 66 -2.67 24.21 17.32
N GLY A 67 -2.10 25.26 16.75
CA GLY A 67 -0.73 25.35 16.28
C GLY A 67 -0.57 26.48 15.29
N ASP A 68 0.67 26.84 15.00
CA ASP A 68 1.00 27.92 14.08
C ASP A 68 1.31 27.33 12.68
N ARG A 69 0.41 27.57 11.72
CA ARG A 69 0.61 27.15 10.32
C ARG A 69 1.80 27.83 9.65
N ALA A 70 2.11 29.07 10.05
CA ALA A 70 3.26 29.80 9.49
C ALA A 70 4.60 29.15 9.85
N ALA A 71 4.64 28.33 10.91
CA ALA A 71 5.81 27.58 11.32
C ALA A 71 5.89 26.16 10.69
N MET A 72 5.05 25.87 9.70
CA MET A 72 5.01 24.56 9.02
C MET A 72 5.67 24.63 7.64
N GLY A 73 6.41 23.56 7.30
CA GLY A 73 6.86 23.28 5.94
C GLY A 73 6.10 22.07 5.39
N TYR A 74 5.63 22.15 4.15
CA TYR A 74 4.94 21.06 3.47
C TYR A 74 5.70 20.66 2.20
N LEU A 75 6.08 19.40 2.14
CA LEU A 75 6.64 18.76 0.97
C LEU A 75 5.53 17.98 0.26
N ALA A 76 5.19 18.41 -0.95
CA ALA A 76 4.20 17.73 -1.79
C ALA A 76 4.79 16.47 -2.42
N GLN A 77 3.91 15.51 -2.74
CA GLN A 77 4.28 14.25 -3.37
C GLN A 77 4.94 14.45 -4.74
N GLU A 78 4.46 15.42 -5.54
CA GLU A 78 5.00 15.74 -6.85
C GLU A 78 5.19 17.24 -7.01
N LEU A 79 6.23 17.60 -7.77
CA LEU A 79 6.42 18.98 -8.25
C LEU A 79 5.44 19.26 -9.39
N THR A 80 4.92 20.49 -9.43
CA THR A 80 4.09 20.97 -10.52
C THR A 80 4.92 21.07 -11.83
N ALA A 81 4.23 21.13 -12.98
CA ALA A 81 4.89 21.32 -14.27
C ALA A 81 5.65 22.66 -14.32
N GLU A 82 5.12 23.69 -13.66
CA GLU A 82 5.74 25.00 -13.53
C GLU A 82 7.03 24.92 -12.71
N GLU A 83 7.00 24.32 -11.51
CA GLU A 83 8.17 24.14 -10.67
C GLU A 83 9.27 23.32 -11.36
N ARG A 84 8.91 22.28 -12.13
CA ARG A 84 9.88 21.49 -12.92
C ARG A 84 10.59 22.31 -14.00
N GLY A 85 9.93 23.35 -14.53
CA GLY A 85 10.49 24.26 -15.54
C GLY A 85 11.38 25.36 -14.97
N MET A 86 11.31 25.66 -13.65
CA MET A 86 12.12 26.67 -12.99
C MET A 86 13.59 26.30 -12.96
N SER A 87 14.49 27.28 -12.94
CA SER A 87 15.88 27.05 -12.55
C SER A 87 15.98 26.75 -11.06
N LEU A 88 17.06 26.09 -10.61
CA LEU A 88 17.28 25.80 -9.19
C LEU A 88 17.28 27.09 -8.36
N TYR A 89 17.87 28.16 -8.89
CA TYR A 89 17.86 29.47 -8.25
C TYR A 89 16.44 30.03 -8.09
N GLN A 90 15.65 30.04 -9.18
CA GLN A 90 14.26 30.51 -9.14
C GLN A 90 13.43 29.71 -8.13
N PHE A 91 13.59 28.38 -8.10
CA PHE A 91 12.90 27.51 -7.16
C PHE A 91 13.28 27.80 -5.71
N CYS A 92 14.53 28.11 -5.42
CA CYS A 92 14.97 28.53 -4.08
C CYS A 92 14.37 29.89 -3.70
N CYS A 93 14.28 30.84 -4.66
CA CYS A 93 13.70 32.17 -4.45
C CYS A 93 12.20 32.16 -4.12
N GLU A 94 11.46 31.07 -4.44
CA GLU A 94 10.07 30.88 -3.97
C GLU A 94 9.96 30.89 -2.42
N SER A 95 11.05 30.60 -1.72
CA SER A 95 11.13 30.81 -0.26
C SER A 95 11.68 32.23 0.03
N PRO A 96 10.85 33.16 0.53
CA PRO A 96 11.34 34.51 0.85
C PRO A 96 12.56 34.52 1.79
N ALA A 97 12.62 33.53 2.70
CA ALA A 97 13.73 33.38 3.64
C ALA A 97 15.08 33.10 2.95
N PHE A 98 15.11 32.57 1.71
CA PHE A 98 16.34 32.22 1.02
C PHE A 98 17.25 33.43 0.79
N LEU A 99 16.67 34.55 0.42
CA LEU A 99 17.41 35.80 0.11
C LEU A 99 17.95 36.49 1.39
N ASP A 100 17.36 36.19 2.54
CA ASP A 100 17.76 36.77 3.82
C ASP A 100 18.81 35.93 4.56
N LEU A 101 19.11 34.69 4.08
CA LEU A 101 20.08 33.81 4.71
C LEU A 101 21.52 34.32 4.53
N SER A 102 22.27 34.34 5.62
CA SER A 102 23.73 34.53 5.55
C SER A 102 24.40 33.34 4.84
N PRO A 103 25.59 33.53 4.24
CA PRO A 103 26.35 32.42 3.63
C PRO A 103 26.64 31.27 4.60
N ARG A 104 26.75 31.55 5.89
CA ARG A 104 26.94 30.54 6.93
C ARG A 104 25.68 29.68 7.09
N GLU A 105 24.52 30.30 7.22
CA GLU A 105 23.24 29.63 7.40
C GLU A 105 22.89 28.78 6.18
N LEU A 106 23.11 29.32 4.98
CA LEU A 106 22.94 28.58 3.73
C LEU A 106 23.87 27.35 3.68
N GLY A 107 25.14 27.51 4.09
CA GLY A 107 26.09 26.42 4.20
C GLY A 107 25.72 25.37 5.26
N GLU A 108 25.01 25.75 6.33
CA GLU A 108 24.48 24.82 7.34
C GLU A 108 23.36 23.96 6.75
N VAL A 109 22.40 24.54 6.03
CA VAL A 109 21.32 23.81 5.35
C VAL A 109 21.90 22.87 4.27
N ALA A 110 22.80 23.37 3.43
CA ALA A 110 23.46 22.60 2.38
C ALA A 110 24.17 21.36 2.93
N ARG A 111 24.88 21.53 4.05
CA ARG A 111 25.59 20.43 4.73
C ARG A 111 24.64 19.42 5.36
N GLN A 112 23.56 19.90 6.02
CA GLN A 112 22.54 19.04 6.62
C GLN A 112 21.88 18.14 5.58
N LEU A 113 21.67 18.65 4.36
CA LEU A 113 21.03 17.93 3.28
C LEU A 113 22.01 17.23 2.33
N SER A 114 23.33 17.39 2.56
CA SER A 114 24.36 16.90 1.64
C SER A 114 24.08 17.34 0.19
N PHE A 115 23.77 18.64 0.03
CA PHE A 115 23.47 19.27 -1.25
C PHE A 115 24.48 20.41 -1.49
N PRO A 116 25.14 20.51 -2.65
CA PRO A 116 26.15 21.54 -2.89
C PRO A 116 25.55 22.95 -2.87
N VAL A 117 26.23 23.89 -2.17
CA VAL A 117 25.74 25.28 -2.05
C VAL A 117 25.66 25.97 -3.41
N GLU A 118 26.58 25.65 -4.31
CA GLU A 118 26.68 26.21 -5.67
C GLU A 118 25.44 25.90 -6.51
N GLU A 119 24.83 24.73 -6.29
CA GLU A 119 23.62 24.30 -7.00
C GLU A 119 22.41 25.20 -6.70
N TYR A 120 22.32 25.83 -5.52
CA TYR A 120 21.23 26.76 -5.21
C TYR A 120 21.24 28.00 -6.12
N PHE A 121 22.35 28.31 -6.77
CA PHE A 121 22.51 29.45 -7.68
C PHE A 121 22.61 29.02 -9.14
N SER A 122 22.33 27.77 -9.45
CA SER A 122 22.41 27.21 -10.79
C SER A 122 21.19 27.55 -11.62
N ASP A 123 21.40 27.80 -12.91
CA ASP A 123 20.32 27.95 -13.91
C ASP A 123 19.80 26.61 -14.45
N ARG A 124 20.31 25.50 -13.94
CA ARG A 124 19.86 24.15 -14.30
C ARG A 124 18.37 23.97 -13.97
N PRO A 125 17.53 23.45 -14.89
CA PRO A 125 16.11 23.23 -14.61
C PRO A 125 15.90 22.17 -13.52
N VAL A 126 14.95 22.40 -12.60
CA VAL A 126 14.58 21.47 -11.52
C VAL A 126 14.22 20.09 -12.07
N GLY A 127 13.50 20.03 -13.20
CA GLY A 127 13.08 18.76 -13.82
C GLY A 127 14.23 17.89 -14.34
N THR A 128 15.48 18.38 -14.35
CA THR A 128 16.67 17.60 -14.77
C THR A 128 17.38 16.91 -13.60
N LEU A 129 16.95 17.17 -12.38
CA LEU A 129 17.51 16.55 -11.18
C LEU A 129 17.14 15.07 -11.10
N SER A 130 18.03 14.28 -10.52
CA SER A 130 17.67 12.94 -10.06
C SER A 130 16.64 13.02 -8.92
N GLY A 131 15.89 11.94 -8.67
CA GLY A 131 14.92 11.91 -7.56
C GLY A 131 15.54 12.29 -6.22
N GLY A 132 16.77 11.81 -5.94
CA GLY A 132 17.51 12.14 -4.72
C GLY A 132 17.93 13.62 -4.64
N GLU A 133 18.42 14.20 -5.74
CA GLU A 133 18.72 15.65 -5.79
C GLU A 133 17.45 16.48 -5.65
N GLY A 134 16.37 16.05 -6.30
CA GLY A 134 15.08 16.74 -6.25
C GLY A 134 14.50 16.81 -4.83
N ILE A 135 14.52 15.72 -4.08
CA ILE A 135 14.04 15.72 -2.68
C ILE A 135 14.91 16.61 -1.79
N LYS A 136 16.23 16.58 -1.97
CA LYS A 136 17.16 17.42 -1.23
C LYS A 136 16.92 18.90 -1.51
N LEU A 137 16.71 19.29 -2.76
CA LEU A 137 16.39 20.67 -3.13
C LEU A 137 15.06 21.13 -2.53
N GLN A 138 14.02 20.32 -2.61
CA GLN A 138 12.71 20.63 -2.01
C GLN A 138 12.80 20.80 -0.49
N LEU A 139 13.51 19.91 0.20
CA LEU A 139 13.76 20.04 1.64
C LEU A 139 14.60 21.28 1.96
N SER A 140 15.59 21.66 1.10
CA SER A 140 16.34 22.89 1.27
C SER A 140 15.42 24.11 1.30
N ARG A 141 14.52 24.22 0.31
CA ARG A 141 13.54 25.32 0.22
C ARG A 141 12.70 25.43 1.51
N LEU A 142 12.27 24.30 2.07
CA LEU A 142 11.53 24.30 3.33
C LEU A 142 12.39 24.72 4.52
N LEU A 143 13.62 24.19 4.62
CA LEU A 143 14.51 24.46 5.75
C LEU A 143 15.06 25.90 5.79
N PHE A 144 15.06 26.63 4.67
CA PHE A 144 15.40 28.06 4.65
C PHE A 144 14.52 28.86 5.62
N ALA A 145 13.23 28.50 5.74
CA ALA A 145 12.29 29.13 6.69
C ALA A 145 12.39 28.59 8.12
N ARG A 146 13.24 27.59 8.40
CA ARG A 146 13.42 26.95 9.72
C ARG A 146 12.10 26.51 10.36
N PRO A 147 11.30 25.70 9.69
CA PRO A 147 9.99 25.27 10.18
C PRO A 147 10.13 24.49 11.50
N ARG A 148 9.16 24.65 12.39
CA ARG A 148 9.05 23.82 13.60
C ARG A 148 8.32 22.51 13.33
N VAL A 149 7.53 22.46 12.29
CA VAL A 149 6.77 21.28 11.86
C VAL A 149 7.06 21.01 10.39
N LEU A 150 7.49 19.79 10.07
CA LEU A 150 7.63 19.31 8.70
C LEU A 150 6.51 18.29 8.40
N LEU A 151 5.80 18.55 7.33
CA LEU A 151 4.78 17.67 6.75
C LEU A 151 5.33 17.12 5.43
N LEU A 152 5.57 15.81 5.34
CA LEU A 152 6.20 15.21 4.16
C LEU A 152 5.22 14.19 3.53
N ASP A 153 4.79 14.47 2.30
CA ASP A 153 3.88 13.61 1.55
C ASP A 153 4.69 12.68 0.64
N GLU A 154 4.86 11.43 1.06
CA GLU A 154 5.61 10.37 0.37
C GLU A 154 7.05 10.76 -0.04
N PRO A 155 7.89 11.24 0.88
CA PRO A 155 9.24 11.68 0.57
C PRO A 155 10.18 10.55 0.10
N SER A 156 9.78 9.30 0.28
CA SER A 156 10.54 8.10 -0.10
C SER A 156 10.23 7.58 -1.51
N SER A 157 9.23 8.17 -2.18
CA SER A 157 8.83 7.72 -3.52
C SER A 157 9.95 7.93 -4.54
N ASP A 158 10.21 6.90 -5.34
CA ASP A 158 11.22 6.92 -6.42
C ASP A 158 12.65 7.25 -5.95
N LEU A 159 13.02 6.93 -4.70
CA LEU A 159 14.37 7.08 -4.19
C LEU A 159 15.16 5.77 -4.30
N ASP A 160 16.46 5.87 -4.59
CA ASP A 160 17.38 4.74 -4.51
C ASP A 160 17.81 4.49 -3.05
N LEU A 161 18.44 3.33 -2.80
CA LEU A 161 18.80 2.90 -1.45
C LEU A 161 19.73 3.87 -0.73
N GLU A 162 20.66 4.51 -1.43
CA GLU A 162 21.58 5.50 -0.86
C GLU A 162 20.82 6.72 -0.36
N THR A 163 19.90 7.22 -1.18
CA THR A 163 19.06 8.36 -0.84
C THR A 163 18.05 8.04 0.27
N LEU A 164 17.50 6.81 0.29
CA LEU A 164 16.62 6.36 1.39
C LEU A 164 17.35 6.33 2.72
N ARG A 165 18.58 5.82 2.78
CA ARG A 165 19.41 5.85 4.01
C ARG A 165 19.70 7.28 4.46
N TRP A 166 20.00 8.16 3.51
CA TRP A 166 20.17 9.58 3.83
C TRP A 166 18.87 10.19 4.39
N LEU A 167 17.71 9.89 3.81
CA LEU A 167 16.41 10.37 4.27
C LEU A 167 16.09 9.87 5.69
N GLU A 168 16.42 8.62 6.02
CA GLU A 168 16.29 8.07 7.38
C GLU A 168 17.14 8.87 8.38
N GLN A 169 18.39 9.16 8.03
CA GLN A 169 19.28 9.97 8.89
C GLN A 169 18.74 11.38 9.06
N PHE A 170 18.23 11.99 8.00
CA PHE A 170 17.60 13.31 8.05
C PHE A 170 16.39 13.32 8.98
N ILE A 171 15.43 12.40 8.81
CA ILE A 171 14.24 12.29 9.66
C ILE A 171 14.64 12.11 11.12
N ASN A 172 15.57 11.22 11.43
CA ASN A 172 16.03 10.95 12.80
C ASN A 172 16.73 12.15 13.43
N SER A 173 17.48 12.92 12.64
CA SER A 173 18.23 14.09 13.14
C SER A 173 17.38 15.35 13.34
N TYR A 174 16.20 15.43 12.68
CA TYR A 174 15.35 16.61 12.77
C TYR A 174 14.78 16.80 14.16
N GLN A 175 14.96 17.97 14.77
CA GLN A 175 14.61 18.22 16.18
C GLN A 175 13.13 18.66 16.38
N GLY A 176 12.49 19.18 15.34
CA GLY A 176 11.09 19.61 15.38
C GLY A 176 10.08 18.47 15.35
N ILE A 177 8.83 18.81 15.10
CA ILE A 177 7.75 17.87 14.83
C ILE A 177 7.87 17.44 13.36
N LEU A 178 7.84 16.16 13.10
CA LEU A 178 7.83 15.62 11.75
C LEU A 178 6.64 14.66 11.59
N LEU A 179 5.77 14.93 10.60
CA LEU A 179 4.67 14.07 10.21
C LEU A 179 4.84 13.73 8.74
N TYR A 180 4.90 12.44 8.42
CA TYR A 180 5.13 12.01 7.06
C TYR A 180 4.24 10.83 6.66
N ILE A 181 4.01 10.71 5.36
CA ILE A 181 3.40 9.54 4.72
C ILE A 181 4.51 8.77 4.03
N SER A 182 4.53 7.45 4.16
CA SER A 182 5.45 6.60 3.40
C SER A 182 4.85 5.21 3.23
N HIS A 183 5.20 4.58 2.11
CA HIS A 183 4.94 3.17 1.83
C HIS A 183 6.18 2.29 2.12
N ASP A 184 7.35 2.88 2.36
CA ASP A 184 8.58 2.16 2.72
C ASP A 184 8.52 1.71 4.18
N GLU A 185 8.28 0.43 4.38
CA GLU A 185 8.16 -0.19 5.70
C GLU A 185 9.47 -0.09 6.50
N THR A 186 10.64 -0.18 5.86
CA THR A 186 11.94 -0.07 6.53
C THR A 186 12.20 1.36 7.01
N LEU A 187 11.90 2.36 6.18
CA LEU A 187 11.97 3.77 6.59
C LEU A 187 11.09 4.02 7.82
N ILE A 188 9.85 3.51 7.80
CA ILE A 188 8.92 3.66 8.92
C ILE A 188 9.46 2.99 10.19
N GLU A 189 9.97 1.76 10.08
CA GLU A 189 10.53 1.03 11.21
C GLU A 189 11.73 1.74 11.86
N ASN A 190 12.57 2.36 11.05
CA ASN A 190 13.80 3.00 11.49
C ASN A 190 13.59 4.42 12.03
N THR A 191 12.45 5.06 11.74
CA THR A 191 12.28 6.48 12.04
C THR A 191 11.04 6.80 12.88
N ALA A 192 9.92 6.07 12.73
CA ALA A 192 8.68 6.42 13.39
C ALA A 192 8.65 6.05 14.87
N ASN A 193 8.27 7.00 15.72
CA ASN A 193 7.98 6.79 17.14
C ASN A 193 6.49 7.00 17.50
N LEU A 194 5.69 7.43 16.51
CA LEU A 194 4.26 7.64 16.63
C LEU A 194 3.58 7.24 15.33
N ILE A 195 2.51 6.43 15.44
CA ILE A 195 1.73 5.95 14.30
C ILE A 195 0.35 6.60 14.34
N LEU A 196 -0.01 7.28 13.28
CA LEU A 196 -1.38 7.69 12.97
C LEU A 196 -1.91 6.74 11.91
N HIS A 197 -2.98 6.03 12.19
CA HIS A 197 -3.53 5.05 11.25
C HIS A 197 -4.96 5.43 10.85
N MET A 198 -5.18 5.61 9.54
CA MET A 198 -6.47 5.86 8.92
C MET A 198 -6.94 4.61 8.20
N GLU A 199 -7.97 3.95 8.75
CA GLU A 199 -8.60 2.76 8.19
C GLU A 199 -10.01 3.09 7.67
N HIS A 200 -10.34 2.54 6.50
CA HIS A 200 -11.70 2.56 5.98
C HIS A 200 -12.27 1.13 6.00
N PRO A 201 -13.11 0.80 7.01
CA PRO A 201 -13.85 -0.44 6.99
C PRO A 201 -14.78 -0.50 5.76
N ARG A 202 -15.40 -1.66 5.50
CA ARG A 202 -16.33 -1.85 4.37
C ARG A 202 -17.41 -0.76 4.31
N GLU A 203 -17.95 -0.56 3.10
CA GLU A 203 -19.05 0.38 2.81
C GLU A 203 -20.12 0.43 3.90
N GLY A 204 -20.49 1.66 4.28
CA GLY A 204 -21.51 1.92 5.30
C GLY A 204 -21.01 1.99 6.73
N LYS A 205 -19.71 1.78 7.00
CA LYS A 205 -19.12 2.01 8.31
C LYS A 205 -18.27 3.28 8.33
N PRO A 206 -18.28 4.01 9.48
CA PRO A 206 -17.45 5.20 9.61
C PRO A 206 -15.95 4.85 9.54
N PRO A 207 -15.10 5.78 9.03
CA PRO A 207 -13.65 5.62 9.06
C PRO A 207 -13.15 5.49 10.50
N ARG A 208 -12.10 4.70 10.66
CA ARG A 208 -11.47 4.49 11.95
C ARG A 208 -10.08 5.11 11.96
N CYS A 209 -9.91 6.18 12.73
CA CYS A 209 -8.62 6.83 12.90
C CYS A 209 -8.07 6.55 14.30
N THR A 210 -6.84 6.05 14.39
CA THR A 210 -6.20 5.68 15.65
C THR A 210 -4.82 6.29 15.79
N VAL A 211 -4.37 6.47 17.04
CA VAL A 211 -3.09 7.07 17.40
C VAL A 211 -2.34 6.12 18.33
N HIS A 212 -1.12 5.75 17.96
CA HIS A 212 -0.30 4.85 18.75
C HIS A 212 1.10 5.42 18.97
N ARG A 213 1.44 5.69 20.25
CA ARG A 213 2.78 6.12 20.66
C ARG A 213 3.68 4.89 20.86
N SER A 214 4.18 4.37 19.75
CA SER A 214 5.09 3.22 19.70
C SER A 214 5.82 3.19 18.37
N GLY A 215 6.93 2.47 18.29
CA GLY A 215 7.56 2.14 17.01
C GLY A 215 6.66 1.22 16.17
N TYR A 216 6.91 1.20 14.86
CA TYR A 216 6.08 0.50 13.88
C TYR A 216 6.00 -1.02 14.15
N ARG A 217 7.13 -1.69 14.46
CA ARG A 217 7.16 -3.14 14.75
C ARG A 217 6.27 -3.52 15.94
N ASP A 218 6.26 -2.70 16.99
CA ASP A 218 5.42 -2.95 18.17
C ASP A 218 3.93 -2.70 17.85
N TYR A 219 3.65 -1.69 17.03
CA TYR A 219 2.31 -1.43 16.53
C TYR A 219 1.76 -2.62 15.74
N VAL A 220 2.51 -3.11 14.74
CA VAL A 220 2.11 -4.25 13.89
C VAL A 220 1.88 -5.49 14.76
N ARG A 221 2.80 -5.82 15.66
CA ARG A 221 2.68 -6.98 16.56
C ARG A 221 1.42 -6.91 17.43
N ARG A 222 1.13 -5.75 18.03
CA ARG A 222 -0.08 -5.55 18.86
C ARG A 222 -1.34 -5.67 18.01
N ARG A 223 -1.34 -5.10 16.81
CA ARG A 223 -2.47 -5.16 15.89
C ARG A 223 -2.75 -6.59 15.44
N GLU A 224 -1.74 -7.33 15.01
CA GLU A 224 -1.86 -8.74 14.64
C GLU A 224 -2.36 -9.59 15.80
N GLY A 225 -1.84 -9.38 17.01
CA GLY A 225 -2.30 -10.06 18.21
C GLY A 225 -3.78 -9.79 18.52
N ALA A 226 -4.21 -8.52 18.41
CA ALA A 226 -5.61 -8.14 18.62
C ALA A 226 -6.54 -8.76 17.57
N LEU A 227 -6.13 -8.77 16.30
CA LEU A 227 -6.88 -9.37 15.20
C LEU A 227 -6.99 -10.91 15.35
N ALA A 228 -5.90 -11.56 15.73
CA ALA A 228 -5.88 -13.00 15.98
C ALA A 228 -6.82 -13.38 17.14
N TYR A 229 -6.75 -12.62 18.24
CA TYR A 229 -7.64 -12.82 19.40
C TYR A 229 -9.11 -12.63 19.01
N GLN A 230 -9.46 -11.53 18.34
CA GLN A 230 -10.83 -11.27 17.89
C GLN A 230 -11.33 -12.37 16.93
N THR A 231 -10.46 -12.84 16.02
CA THR A 231 -10.79 -13.93 15.08
C THR A 231 -11.08 -15.23 15.83
N GLN A 232 -10.25 -15.57 16.82
CA GLN A 232 -10.43 -16.77 17.64
C GLN A 232 -11.73 -16.70 18.45
N GLN A 233 -12.00 -15.55 19.07
CA GLN A 233 -13.22 -15.32 19.83
C GLN A 233 -14.46 -15.44 18.94
N ALA A 234 -14.48 -14.76 17.79
CA ALA A 234 -15.59 -14.80 16.85
C ALA A 234 -15.87 -16.23 16.33
N ARG A 235 -14.81 -17.01 16.05
CA ARG A 235 -14.96 -18.41 15.63
C ARG A 235 -15.56 -19.27 16.74
N LYS A 236 -15.05 -19.15 17.97
CA LYS A 236 -15.55 -19.90 19.13
C LYS A 236 -17.03 -19.59 19.40
N GLU A 237 -17.40 -18.31 19.44
CA GLU A 237 -18.80 -17.89 19.64
C GLU A 237 -19.72 -18.42 18.53
N ARG A 238 -19.23 -18.44 17.28
CA ARG A 238 -19.98 -18.96 16.14
C ARG A 238 -20.18 -20.47 16.22
N GLU A 239 -19.15 -21.24 16.57
CA GLU A 239 -19.25 -22.69 16.77
C GLU A 239 -20.23 -23.04 17.90
N GLU A 240 -20.15 -22.32 19.03
CA GLU A 240 -21.08 -22.49 20.14
C GLU A 240 -22.52 -22.15 19.74
N TYR A 241 -22.70 -21.09 18.96
CA TYR A 241 -24.00 -20.67 18.44
C TYR A 241 -24.58 -21.71 17.46
N GLU A 242 -23.78 -22.19 16.51
CA GLU A 242 -24.19 -23.23 15.55
C GLU A 242 -24.63 -24.52 16.27
N ALA A 243 -23.89 -24.95 17.31
CA ALA A 243 -24.27 -26.09 18.11
C ALA A 243 -25.60 -25.89 18.87
N LYS A 244 -25.82 -24.67 19.42
CA LYS A 244 -27.10 -24.30 20.06
C LYS A 244 -28.25 -24.29 19.03
N MET A 245 -28.02 -23.75 17.84
CA MET A 245 -29.02 -23.67 16.78
C MET A 245 -29.40 -25.06 16.24
N GLU A 246 -28.43 -25.98 16.14
CA GLU A 246 -28.72 -27.37 15.74
C GLU A 246 -29.62 -28.07 16.76
N ARG A 247 -29.36 -27.91 18.06
CA ARG A 247 -30.23 -28.43 19.11
C ARG A 247 -31.61 -27.78 19.07
N PHE A 248 -31.68 -26.50 18.88
CA PHE A 248 -32.93 -25.74 18.73
C PHE A 248 -33.77 -26.24 17.56
N ARG A 249 -33.19 -26.43 16.39
CA ARG A 249 -33.87 -26.98 15.18
C ARG A 249 -34.45 -28.35 15.46
N ARG A 250 -33.71 -29.23 16.13
CA ARG A 250 -34.21 -30.57 16.52
C ARG A 250 -35.41 -30.48 17.46
N ILE A 251 -35.38 -29.59 18.46
CA ILE A 251 -36.51 -29.38 19.37
C ILE A 251 -37.71 -28.82 18.65
N GLN A 252 -37.49 -27.81 17.78
CA GLN A 252 -38.55 -27.19 16.98
C GLN A 252 -39.26 -28.23 16.10
N GLN A 253 -38.47 -28.99 15.33
CA GLN A 253 -38.98 -30.06 14.45
C GLN A 253 -39.77 -31.12 15.24
N GLY A 254 -39.29 -31.50 16.42
CA GLY A 254 -40.01 -32.46 17.31
C GLY A 254 -41.37 -31.92 17.74
N VAL A 255 -41.44 -30.65 18.18
CA VAL A 255 -42.70 -30.01 18.60
C VAL A 255 -43.66 -29.82 17.42
N GLU A 256 -43.16 -29.44 16.23
CA GLU A 256 -43.95 -29.35 15.01
C GLU A 256 -44.52 -30.70 14.57
N HIS A 257 -43.70 -31.76 14.63
CA HIS A 257 -44.14 -33.12 14.32
C HIS A 257 -45.26 -33.56 15.27
N ASP A 258 -45.06 -33.37 16.59
CA ASP A 258 -46.07 -33.71 17.62
C ASP A 258 -47.36 -32.92 17.41
N GLN A 259 -47.29 -31.62 17.04
CA GLN A 259 -48.45 -30.80 16.73
C GLN A 259 -49.26 -31.34 15.53
N ASN A 260 -48.56 -31.81 14.51
CA ASN A 260 -49.21 -32.36 13.30
C ASN A 260 -49.80 -33.75 13.55
N ALA A 261 -49.29 -34.49 14.53
CA ALA A 261 -49.75 -35.83 14.92
C ALA A 261 -50.94 -35.84 15.88
N VAL A 262 -51.23 -34.74 16.59
CA VAL A 262 -52.34 -34.67 17.55
C VAL A 262 -53.69 -34.66 16.87
N SER A 263 -54.56 -35.62 17.23
CA SER A 263 -55.93 -35.73 16.81
C SER A 263 -56.75 -34.53 17.26
N ARG A 264 -57.71 -34.07 16.44
CA ARG A 264 -58.66 -33.02 16.80
C ARG A 264 -59.56 -33.38 18.01
N GLN A 265 -59.54 -34.64 18.44
CA GLN A 265 -60.32 -35.15 19.58
C GLN A 265 -59.60 -35.04 20.95
N ASP A 266 -58.31 -34.55 20.99
CA ASP A 266 -57.58 -34.35 22.23
C ASP A 266 -57.20 -32.86 22.43
N PRO A 267 -58.11 -32.05 23.00
CA PRO A 267 -57.88 -30.61 23.22
C PRO A 267 -56.84 -30.32 24.30
N HIS A 268 -56.58 -31.27 25.20
CA HIS A 268 -55.59 -31.09 26.28
C HIS A 268 -54.17 -31.14 25.76
N SER A 269 -53.84 -32.17 25.00
CA SER A 269 -52.52 -32.33 24.35
C SER A 269 -52.26 -31.17 23.36
N GLY A 270 -53.27 -30.72 22.61
CA GLY A 270 -53.18 -29.55 21.73
C GLY A 270 -52.81 -28.26 22.48
N ARG A 271 -53.38 -27.99 23.67
CA ARG A 271 -53.00 -26.83 24.51
C ARG A 271 -51.58 -26.90 25.03
N LEU A 272 -51.12 -28.10 25.43
CA LEU A 272 -49.77 -28.32 25.95
C LEU A 272 -48.72 -28.10 24.86
N LEU A 273 -48.98 -28.61 23.66
CA LEU A 273 -48.10 -28.41 22.49
C LEU A 273 -48.04 -26.97 22.03
N LYS A 274 -49.17 -26.26 22.07
CA LYS A 274 -49.18 -24.80 21.78
C LYS A 274 -48.32 -24.03 22.79
N LYS A 275 -48.37 -24.38 24.09
CA LYS A 275 -47.48 -23.80 25.12
C LYS A 275 -46.00 -24.12 24.87
N LYS A 276 -45.69 -25.37 24.50
CA LYS A 276 -44.33 -25.76 24.10
C LYS A 276 -43.83 -24.97 22.88
N MET A 277 -44.66 -24.80 21.85
CA MET A 277 -44.33 -24.00 20.68
C MET A 277 -44.05 -22.52 21.01
N HIS A 278 -44.87 -21.92 21.92
CA HIS A 278 -44.60 -20.56 22.40
C HIS A 278 -43.23 -20.46 23.12
N ALA A 279 -42.86 -21.48 23.91
CA ALA A 279 -41.53 -21.52 24.54
C ALA A 279 -40.38 -21.63 23.51
N VAL A 280 -40.58 -22.44 22.47
CA VAL A 280 -39.61 -22.59 21.35
C VAL A 280 -39.47 -21.26 20.61
N GLN A 281 -40.57 -20.56 20.30
CA GLN A 281 -40.50 -19.25 19.64
C GLN A 281 -39.80 -18.19 20.51
N SER A 282 -40.05 -18.21 21.84
CA SER A 282 -39.36 -17.32 22.77
C SER A 282 -37.84 -17.60 22.81
N LEU A 283 -37.46 -18.89 22.77
CA LEU A 283 -36.07 -19.29 22.70
C LEU A 283 -35.42 -18.87 21.37
N GLY A 284 -36.14 -18.96 20.25
CA GLY A 284 -35.68 -18.47 18.94
C GLY A 284 -35.36 -16.99 18.95
N ARG A 285 -36.26 -16.15 19.50
CA ARG A 285 -36.00 -14.71 19.65
C ARG A 285 -34.82 -14.37 20.55
N ARG A 286 -34.55 -15.21 21.54
CA ARG A 286 -33.34 -15.07 22.38
C ARG A 286 -32.08 -15.37 21.56
N PHE A 287 -32.07 -16.42 20.76
CA PHE A 287 -30.95 -16.74 19.89
C PHE A 287 -30.71 -15.68 18.81
N GLU A 288 -31.75 -15.08 18.25
CA GLU A 288 -31.62 -13.93 17.34
C GLU A 288 -30.90 -12.74 18.01
N ARG A 289 -31.20 -12.48 19.28
CA ARG A 289 -30.48 -11.43 20.04
C ARG A 289 -29.04 -11.82 20.33
N GLU A 290 -28.79 -13.07 20.77
CA GLU A 290 -27.44 -13.58 20.98
C GLU A 290 -26.62 -13.47 19.69
N ALA A 291 -27.21 -13.77 18.50
CA ALA A 291 -26.55 -13.63 17.22
C ALA A 291 -26.16 -12.18 16.88
N ALA A 292 -27.00 -11.22 17.24
CA ALA A 292 -26.74 -9.79 17.02
C ALA A 292 -25.64 -9.23 17.93
N GLU A 293 -25.41 -9.88 19.08
CA GLU A 293 -24.39 -9.49 20.08
C GLU A 293 -23.05 -10.22 19.88
N MET A 294 -22.98 -11.20 18.95
CA MET A 294 -21.76 -11.97 18.69
C MET A 294 -20.64 -11.10 18.18
N THR A 295 -19.42 -11.44 18.57
CA THR A 295 -18.21 -10.79 18.08
C THR A 295 -18.11 -10.93 16.57
N ALA A 296 -18.10 -9.80 15.85
CA ALA A 296 -17.89 -9.80 14.40
C ALA A 296 -16.45 -10.25 14.08
N LEU A 297 -16.29 -10.99 12.99
CA LEU A 297 -14.95 -11.25 12.45
C LEU A 297 -14.26 -9.91 12.18
N PRO A 298 -12.96 -9.79 12.48
CA PRO A 298 -12.24 -8.55 12.23
C PRO A 298 -12.28 -8.20 10.75
N GLU A 299 -12.66 -6.98 10.45
CA GLU A 299 -12.53 -6.43 9.11
C GLU A 299 -11.16 -5.79 8.99
N VAL A 300 -10.31 -6.36 8.18
CA VAL A 300 -8.95 -5.87 7.93
C VAL A 300 -8.93 -5.29 6.54
N GLU A 301 -8.46 -4.07 6.39
CA GLU A 301 -8.38 -3.39 5.09
C GLU A 301 -7.36 -4.04 4.17
N GLU A 302 -6.29 -4.60 4.74
CA GLU A 302 -5.11 -5.11 4.04
C GLU A 302 -5.27 -6.52 3.45
N ALA A 303 -6.43 -7.14 3.50
CA ALA A 303 -6.57 -8.53 3.07
C ALA A 303 -6.33 -8.70 1.57
N VAL A 304 -5.13 -9.11 1.22
CA VAL A 304 -4.78 -9.63 -0.10
C VAL A 304 -4.81 -11.15 0.00
N PHE A 305 -5.89 -11.78 -0.46
CA PHE A 305 -6.03 -13.24 -0.48
C PHE A 305 -5.52 -13.83 -1.79
N LEU A 306 -4.38 -13.33 -2.28
CA LEU A 306 -3.74 -13.84 -3.47
C LEU A 306 -3.01 -15.15 -3.10
N ARG A 307 -3.22 -16.19 -3.89
CA ARG A 307 -2.42 -17.42 -3.84
C ARG A 307 -2.21 -17.91 -5.26
N PHE A 308 -0.96 -18.13 -5.63
CA PHE A 308 -0.65 -18.81 -6.87
C PHE A 308 -1.04 -20.30 -6.77
N SER A 309 -1.33 -20.91 -7.91
CA SER A 309 -1.58 -22.35 -7.94
C SER A 309 -0.31 -23.09 -7.46
N PRO A 310 -0.44 -24.07 -6.56
CA PRO A 310 0.69 -24.90 -6.14
C PRO A 310 1.26 -25.76 -7.29
N ASP A 311 0.52 -25.88 -8.40
CA ASP A 311 0.97 -26.64 -9.58
C ASP A 311 2.01 -25.88 -10.41
N ILE A 312 2.20 -24.57 -10.16
CA ILE A 312 3.24 -23.78 -10.82
C ILE A 312 4.57 -24.11 -10.14
N ALA A 313 5.36 -24.95 -10.78
CA ALA A 313 6.71 -25.29 -10.34
C ALA A 313 7.62 -25.50 -11.55
N LEU A 314 8.63 -24.66 -11.68
CA LEU A 314 9.65 -24.82 -12.71
C LEU A 314 10.80 -25.68 -12.18
N PRO A 315 11.22 -26.75 -12.93
CA PRO A 315 12.38 -27.52 -12.56
C PRO A 315 13.66 -26.67 -12.47
N ALA A 316 14.45 -26.83 -11.43
CA ALA A 316 15.69 -26.06 -11.21
C ALA A 316 16.70 -26.15 -12.37
N GLY A 317 16.67 -27.24 -13.14
CA GLY A 317 17.52 -27.41 -14.32
C GLY A 317 17.02 -26.71 -15.59
N LYS A 318 15.82 -26.10 -15.58
CA LYS A 318 15.28 -25.40 -16.74
C LYS A 318 15.86 -23.99 -16.81
N THR A 319 16.51 -23.65 -17.91
CA THR A 319 16.97 -22.27 -18.15
C THR A 319 15.78 -21.38 -18.48
N VAL A 320 15.52 -20.41 -17.61
CA VAL A 320 14.48 -19.39 -17.78
C VAL A 320 15.02 -18.24 -18.62
N LEU A 321 16.20 -17.73 -18.29
CA LEU A 321 16.85 -16.63 -19.01
C LEU A 321 18.35 -16.90 -19.12
N ASP A 322 18.93 -16.70 -20.31
CA ASP A 322 20.38 -16.57 -20.53
C ASP A 322 20.60 -15.29 -21.35
N LEU A 323 20.70 -14.17 -20.62
CA LEU A 323 20.87 -12.85 -21.22
C LEU A 323 22.35 -12.54 -21.36
N ARG A 324 22.76 -12.15 -22.58
CA ARG A 324 24.08 -11.63 -22.90
C ARG A 324 23.93 -10.43 -23.81
N LEU A 325 24.24 -9.26 -23.29
CA LEU A 325 24.17 -8.01 -24.02
C LEU A 325 25.50 -7.29 -23.91
N ASP A 326 26.11 -7.02 -25.05
CA ASP A 326 27.35 -6.26 -25.09
C ASP A 326 27.13 -4.82 -24.68
N GLU A 327 25.99 -4.22 -25.08
CA GLU A 327 25.58 -2.87 -24.70
C GLU A 327 24.06 -2.79 -24.51
N LEU A 328 23.62 -2.05 -23.48
CA LEU A 328 22.24 -1.63 -23.27
C LEU A 328 22.15 -0.14 -23.58
N THR A 329 21.27 0.25 -24.49
CA THR A 329 21.10 1.64 -24.91
C THR A 329 19.68 2.18 -24.67
N ALA A 330 19.55 3.48 -24.46
CA ALA A 330 18.30 4.21 -24.51
C ALA A 330 18.47 5.40 -25.46
N GLY A 331 17.92 5.28 -26.66
CA GLY A 331 18.25 6.18 -27.76
C GLY A 331 19.75 6.10 -28.08
N ASP A 332 20.41 7.24 -28.12
CA ASP A 332 21.86 7.33 -28.40
C ASP A 332 22.75 7.15 -27.16
N ARG A 333 22.16 7.00 -25.97
CA ARG A 333 22.90 6.86 -24.71
C ARG A 333 23.14 5.39 -24.37
N VAL A 334 24.41 5.00 -24.20
CA VAL A 334 24.79 3.71 -23.61
C VAL A 334 24.56 3.77 -22.10
N LEU A 335 23.74 2.86 -21.58
CA LEU A 335 23.39 2.76 -20.16
C LEU A 335 24.30 1.82 -19.40
N ALA A 336 24.64 0.69 -20.01
CA ALA A 336 25.54 -0.31 -19.43
C ALA A 336 26.17 -1.18 -20.51
N ARG A 337 27.29 -1.83 -20.16
CA ARG A 337 28.05 -2.76 -21.02
C ARG A 337 28.23 -4.11 -20.35
N ASP A 338 28.46 -5.14 -21.15
CA ASP A 338 28.73 -6.53 -20.71
C ASP A 338 27.72 -7.07 -19.69
N LEU A 339 26.42 -6.90 -20.02
CA LEU A 339 25.35 -7.40 -19.18
C LEU A 339 25.19 -8.91 -19.35
N ARG A 340 25.35 -9.64 -18.27
CA ARG A 340 25.16 -11.09 -18.22
C ARG A 340 24.24 -11.46 -17.08
N LEU A 341 23.15 -12.15 -17.38
CA LEU A 341 22.20 -12.63 -16.39
C LEU A 341 21.73 -14.02 -16.76
N HIS A 342 21.96 -14.97 -15.87
CA HIS A 342 21.44 -16.32 -15.99
C HIS A 342 20.42 -16.57 -14.87
N VAL A 343 19.24 -17.05 -15.25
CA VAL A 343 18.15 -17.38 -14.33
C VAL A 343 17.66 -18.79 -14.60
N SER A 344 17.64 -19.62 -13.58
CA SER A 344 17.14 -20.99 -13.61
C SER A 344 15.70 -21.08 -13.11
N GLY A 345 15.05 -22.23 -13.35
CA GLY A 345 13.68 -22.48 -12.91
C GLY A 345 13.54 -22.37 -11.39
N GLY A 346 12.52 -21.64 -10.95
CA GLY A 346 12.23 -21.38 -9.55
C GLY A 346 13.10 -20.30 -8.88
N GLU A 347 14.14 -19.78 -9.55
CA GLU A 347 14.96 -18.70 -8.99
C GLU A 347 14.20 -17.36 -8.99
N LYS A 348 14.43 -16.58 -7.93
CA LYS A 348 13.91 -15.24 -7.76
C LYS A 348 15.07 -14.24 -7.69
N VAL A 349 15.16 -13.40 -8.71
CA VAL A 349 16.26 -12.45 -8.90
C VAL A 349 15.75 -11.03 -8.69
N GLY A 350 16.43 -10.28 -7.82
CA GLY A 350 16.21 -8.85 -7.59
C GLY A 350 17.32 -8.03 -8.24
N ILE A 351 16.93 -6.96 -8.94
CA ILE A 351 17.86 -6.00 -9.56
C ILE A 351 17.65 -4.65 -8.86
N LEU A 352 18.72 -4.11 -8.31
CA LEU A 352 18.77 -2.82 -7.65
C LEU A 352 19.79 -1.90 -8.32
N GLY A 353 19.82 -0.64 -7.97
CA GLY A 353 20.79 0.33 -8.52
C GLY A 353 20.21 1.75 -8.57
N ARG A 354 21.04 2.71 -8.97
CA ARG A 354 20.67 4.14 -8.99
C ARG A 354 19.46 4.42 -9.87
N ASN A 355 18.71 5.48 -9.54
CA ASN A 355 17.63 5.96 -10.37
C ASN A 355 18.15 6.51 -11.70
N GLY A 356 17.40 6.25 -12.78
CA GLY A 356 17.82 6.64 -14.13
C GLY A 356 18.99 5.86 -14.71
N ALA A 357 19.51 4.82 -14.01
CA ALA A 357 20.62 4.00 -14.52
C ALA A 357 20.20 3.12 -15.71
N GLY A 358 18.90 2.80 -15.88
CA GLY A 358 18.42 1.97 -16.98
C GLY A 358 17.82 0.62 -16.55
N LYS A 359 17.52 0.43 -15.27
CA LYS A 359 16.92 -0.81 -14.73
C LYS A 359 15.63 -1.21 -15.44
N THR A 360 14.69 -0.28 -15.60
CA THR A 360 13.43 -0.51 -16.32
C THR A 360 13.67 -0.85 -17.80
N THR A 361 14.67 -0.22 -18.44
CA THR A 361 15.04 -0.53 -19.83
C THR A 361 15.55 -1.97 -19.94
N LEU A 362 16.41 -2.40 -19.01
CA LEU A 362 16.86 -3.79 -18.94
C LEU A 362 15.68 -4.75 -18.72
N LEU A 363 14.82 -4.43 -17.78
CA LEU A 363 13.67 -5.27 -17.44
C LEU A 363 12.68 -5.42 -18.60
N ARG A 364 12.44 -4.34 -19.36
CA ARG A 364 11.62 -4.38 -20.60
C ARG A 364 12.24 -5.28 -21.67
N GLN A 365 13.55 -5.25 -21.82
CA GLN A 365 14.24 -6.13 -22.76
C GLN A 365 14.16 -7.60 -22.33
N ILE A 366 14.31 -7.89 -21.03
CA ILE A 366 14.10 -9.22 -20.46
C ILE A 366 12.65 -9.68 -20.69
N ALA A 367 11.68 -8.79 -20.40
CA ALA A 367 10.27 -9.09 -20.60
C ALA A 367 9.95 -9.41 -22.07
N ALA A 368 10.44 -8.61 -23.01
CA ALA A 368 10.25 -8.86 -24.45
C ALA A 368 10.77 -10.25 -24.85
N GLN A 369 12.00 -10.60 -24.43
CA GLN A 369 12.60 -11.91 -24.72
C GLN A 369 11.80 -13.07 -24.11
N LEU A 370 11.28 -12.91 -22.89
CA LEU A 370 10.54 -13.97 -22.20
C LEU A 370 9.10 -14.12 -22.73
N LEU A 371 8.44 -13.03 -23.12
CA LEU A 371 7.09 -13.06 -23.68
C LEU A 371 7.03 -13.70 -25.07
N GLU A 372 8.13 -13.71 -25.84
CA GLU A 372 8.23 -14.39 -27.12
C GLU A 372 8.41 -15.93 -26.99
N ARG A 373 8.78 -16.41 -25.80
CA ARG A 373 9.00 -17.85 -25.56
C ARG A 373 7.68 -18.62 -25.53
N ARG A 374 7.63 -19.73 -26.28
CA ARG A 374 6.45 -20.60 -26.35
C ARG A 374 6.44 -21.73 -25.32
N ASP A 375 7.60 -22.02 -24.72
CA ASP A 375 7.80 -23.09 -23.74
C ASP A 375 7.63 -22.64 -22.30
N LEU A 376 7.40 -21.33 -22.08
CA LEU A 376 7.14 -20.69 -20.80
C LEU A 376 6.00 -19.67 -20.94
N LYS A 377 5.19 -19.56 -19.90
CA LYS A 377 4.22 -18.48 -19.77
C LYS A 377 4.82 -17.37 -18.94
N ALA A 378 5.32 -16.32 -19.57
CA ALA A 378 5.83 -15.14 -18.89
C ALA A 378 4.74 -14.09 -18.74
N ALA A 379 4.80 -13.32 -17.65
CA ALA A 379 3.95 -12.14 -17.44
C ALA A 379 4.81 -10.95 -17.00
N TYR A 380 4.47 -9.76 -17.47
CA TYR A 380 5.18 -8.52 -17.17
C TYR A 380 4.27 -7.50 -16.46
N MET A 381 4.80 -6.93 -15.38
CA MET A 381 4.20 -5.82 -14.65
C MET A 381 5.12 -4.62 -14.77
N SER A 382 4.68 -3.60 -15.51
CA SER A 382 5.41 -2.33 -15.66
C SER A 382 5.21 -1.43 -14.45
N GLN A 383 6.14 -0.51 -14.22
CA GLN A 383 6.03 0.54 -13.21
C GLN A 383 4.84 1.47 -13.49
N ASP A 384 4.63 1.84 -14.76
CA ASP A 384 3.40 2.53 -15.21
C ASP A 384 2.38 1.48 -15.66
N TYR A 385 1.35 1.28 -14.85
CA TYR A 385 0.28 0.31 -15.15
C TYR A 385 -0.50 0.64 -16.43
N ALA A 386 -0.47 1.89 -16.92
CA ALA A 386 -1.11 2.27 -18.17
C ALA A 386 -0.48 1.56 -19.40
N GLU A 387 0.78 1.12 -19.31
CA GLU A 387 1.43 0.35 -20.36
C GLU A 387 0.90 -1.09 -20.49
N THR A 388 0.38 -1.66 -19.40
CA THR A 388 -0.01 -3.09 -19.33
C THR A 388 -1.50 -3.30 -19.14
N LEU A 389 -2.22 -2.32 -18.59
CA LEU A 389 -3.66 -2.41 -18.34
C LEU A 389 -4.49 -1.72 -19.40
N PRO A 390 -5.55 -2.36 -19.91
CA PRO A 390 -6.53 -1.73 -20.80
C PRO A 390 -7.43 -0.79 -19.99
N LEU A 391 -7.05 0.48 -19.88
CA LEU A 391 -7.64 1.45 -18.97
C LEU A 391 -9.15 1.70 -19.14
N ASP A 392 -9.69 1.43 -20.33
CA ASP A 392 -11.12 1.63 -20.66
C ASP A 392 -12.00 0.39 -20.37
N GLN A 393 -11.38 -0.76 -20.13
CA GLN A 393 -12.12 -1.99 -19.73
C GLN A 393 -12.47 -1.97 -18.25
N THR A 394 -13.43 -2.82 -17.87
CA THR A 394 -13.72 -3.07 -16.46
C THR A 394 -12.79 -4.15 -15.90
N PRO A 395 -12.52 -4.18 -14.57
CA PRO A 395 -11.78 -5.27 -13.93
C PRO A 395 -12.34 -6.66 -14.22
N VAL A 396 -13.66 -6.80 -14.31
CA VAL A 396 -14.32 -8.07 -14.62
C VAL A 396 -14.02 -8.49 -16.06
N ASP A 397 -14.17 -7.59 -17.03
CA ASP A 397 -13.91 -7.90 -18.45
C ASP A 397 -12.43 -8.22 -18.68
N TYR A 398 -11.54 -7.52 -17.98
CA TYR A 398 -10.11 -7.77 -18.04
C TYR A 398 -9.72 -9.16 -17.52
N LEU A 399 -10.33 -9.62 -16.41
CA LEU A 399 -10.04 -10.94 -15.85
C LEU A 399 -10.80 -12.08 -16.56
N ALA A 400 -11.92 -11.79 -17.20
CA ALA A 400 -12.76 -12.77 -17.89
C ALA A 400 -13.05 -12.37 -19.35
N PRO A 401 -12.01 -12.28 -20.22
CA PRO A 401 -12.16 -11.82 -21.61
C PRO A 401 -13.03 -12.74 -22.47
N SER A 402 -13.25 -13.99 -22.05
CA SER A 402 -14.14 -14.94 -22.72
C SER A 402 -15.62 -14.52 -22.63
N GLY A 403 -15.99 -13.75 -21.60
CA GLY A 403 -17.38 -13.41 -21.27
C GLY A 403 -18.24 -14.61 -20.82
N HIS A 404 -17.67 -15.81 -20.70
CA HIS A 404 -18.40 -16.98 -20.23
C HIS A 404 -18.83 -16.79 -18.77
N ARG A 405 -20.04 -17.24 -18.44
CA ARG A 405 -20.67 -17.05 -17.13
C ARG A 405 -19.79 -17.55 -15.97
N ASP A 406 -19.13 -18.68 -16.15
CA ASP A 406 -18.28 -19.29 -15.13
C ASP A 406 -17.00 -18.47 -14.90
N ASP A 407 -16.38 -17.96 -15.98
CA ASP A 407 -15.19 -17.10 -15.88
C ASP A 407 -15.53 -15.77 -15.24
N VAL A 408 -16.65 -15.15 -15.60
CA VAL A 408 -17.16 -13.92 -14.97
C VAL A 408 -17.45 -14.14 -13.48
N THR A 409 -18.04 -15.29 -13.12
CA THR A 409 -18.30 -15.62 -11.71
C THR A 409 -16.99 -15.81 -10.94
N ARG A 410 -16.02 -16.49 -11.54
CA ARG A 410 -14.68 -16.67 -10.98
C ARG A 410 -13.98 -15.32 -10.80
N ALA A 411 -13.97 -14.45 -11.82
CA ALA A 411 -13.39 -13.13 -11.77
C ALA A 411 -13.99 -12.29 -10.63
N ARG A 412 -15.31 -12.25 -10.50
CA ARG A 412 -16.01 -11.55 -9.41
C ARG A 412 -15.63 -12.09 -8.02
N THR A 413 -15.51 -13.42 -7.91
CA THR A 413 -15.10 -14.07 -6.65
C THR A 413 -13.68 -13.63 -6.26
N PHE A 414 -12.76 -13.63 -7.23
CA PHE A 414 -11.39 -13.18 -7.01
C PHE A 414 -11.32 -11.69 -6.65
N LEU A 415 -12.01 -10.83 -7.42
CA LEU A 415 -12.07 -9.39 -7.12
C LEU A 415 -12.63 -9.13 -5.72
N GLY A 416 -13.70 -9.84 -5.34
CA GLY A 416 -14.25 -9.77 -3.98
C GLY A 416 -13.26 -10.21 -2.91
N SER A 417 -12.43 -11.23 -3.17
CA SER A 417 -11.42 -11.73 -2.22
C SER A 417 -10.27 -10.72 -2.00
N ILE A 418 -9.90 -9.97 -3.03
CA ILE A 418 -8.92 -8.88 -2.96
C ILE A 418 -9.52 -7.51 -2.63
N ARG A 419 -10.77 -7.51 -2.18
CA ARG A 419 -11.50 -6.36 -1.63
C ARG A 419 -11.86 -5.24 -2.62
N PHE A 420 -12.16 -5.60 -3.87
CA PHE A 420 -12.86 -4.67 -4.74
C PHE A 420 -14.31 -4.52 -4.30
N ALA A 421 -14.78 -3.27 -4.18
CA ALA A 421 -16.18 -2.98 -4.00
C ALA A 421 -16.98 -3.38 -5.25
N ARG A 422 -18.29 -3.61 -5.09
CA ARG A 422 -19.13 -4.04 -6.22
C ARG A 422 -19.08 -3.05 -7.37
N GLU A 423 -19.08 -1.76 -7.08
CA GLU A 423 -19.05 -0.69 -8.08
C GLU A 423 -17.69 -0.65 -8.80
N GLU A 424 -16.59 -0.80 -8.07
CA GLU A 424 -15.22 -0.81 -8.62
C GLU A 424 -14.99 -1.93 -9.63
N MET A 425 -15.70 -3.06 -9.48
CA MET A 425 -15.60 -4.19 -10.41
C MET A 425 -16.11 -3.85 -11.82
N PHE A 426 -17.00 -2.85 -11.94
CA PHE A 426 -17.66 -2.45 -13.18
C PHE A 426 -17.29 -1.05 -13.65
N HIS A 427 -16.48 -0.31 -12.90
CA HIS A 427 -15.93 0.96 -13.36
C HIS A 427 -14.69 0.73 -14.24
N PRO A 428 -14.36 1.64 -15.17
CA PRO A 428 -13.15 1.52 -15.97
C PRO A 428 -11.89 1.48 -15.09
N ILE A 429 -10.92 0.66 -15.47
CA ILE A 429 -9.65 0.45 -14.76
C ILE A 429 -8.91 1.78 -14.51
N ARG A 430 -9.07 2.78 -15.39
CA ARG A 430 -8.48 4.13 -15.17
C ARG A 430 -8.93 4.79 -13.88
N ALA A 431 -10.12 4.47 -13.37
CA ALA A 431 -10.66 5.04 -12.12
C ALA A 431 -10.12 4.35 -10.85
N LEU A 432 -9.41 3.24 -10.99
CA LEU A 432 -8.83 2.50 -9.88
C LEU A 432 -7.58 3.21 -9.34
N SER A 433 -7.34 3.05 -8.04
CA SER A 433 -6.09 3.47 -7.40
C SER A 433 -4.89 2.65 -7.88
N GLY A 434 -3.66 3.14 -7.65
CA GLY A 434 -2.43 2.41 -7.99
C GLY A 434 -2.36 1.04 -7.33
N GLY A 435 -2.69 0.95 -6.04
CA GLY A 435 -2.74 -0.30 -5.30
C GLY A 435 -3.80 -1.28 -5.82
N GLN A 436 -4.96 -0.78 -6.26
CA GLN A 436 -6.00 -1.60 -6.90
C GLN A 436 -5.53 -2.13 -8.26
N LYS A 437 -4.87 -1.30 -9.08
CA LYS A 437 -4.28 -1.72 -10.36
C LYS A 437 -3.21 -2.80 -10.16
N ALA A 438 -2.34 -2.64 -9.16
CA ALA A 438 -1.34 -3.65 -8.79
C ALA A 438 -1.98 -4.98 -8.39
N LYS A 439 -3.01 -4.95 -7.53
CA LYS A 439 -3.79 -6.15 -7.13
C LYS A 439 -4.43 -6.83 -8.34
N LEU A 440 -4.99 -6.04 -9.26
CA LEU A 440 -5.63 -6.54 -10.48
C LEU A 440 -4.63 -7.25 -11.41
N LEU A 441 -3.45 -6.66 -11.65
CA LEU A 441 -2.37 -7.25 -12.44
C LEU A 441 -1.88 -8.57 -11.82
N LEU A 442 -1.56 -8.58 -10.53
CA LEU A 442 -1.14 -9.80 -9.84
C LEU A 442 -2.22 -10.89 -9.92
N THR A 443 -3.50 -10.52 -9.79
CA THR A 443 -4.62 -11.47 -9.93
C THR A 443 -4.68 -12.05 -11.34
N ARG A 444 -4.46 -11.25 -12.37
CA ARG A 444 -4.41 -11.71 -13.75
C ARG A 444 -3.30 -12.74 -13.97
N MET A 445 -2.07 -12.42 -13.50
CA MET A 445 -0.92 -13.32 -13.58
C MET A 445 -1.18 -14.67 -12.90
N MET A 446 -1.89 -14.65 -11.78
CA MET A 446 -2.29 -15.88 -11.06
C MET A 446 -3.30 -16.69 -11.84
N LEU A 447 -4.33 -16.05 -12.43
CA LEU A 447 -5.39 -16.73 -13.19
C LEU A 447 -4.85 -17.34 -14.48
N GLU A 448 -3.88 -16.68 -15.12
CA GLU A 448 -3.23 -17.20 -16.32
C GLU A 448 -2.26 -18.35 -16.04
N GLY A 449 -1.86 -18.53 -14.78
CA GLY A 449 -0.90 -19.57 -14.40
C GLY A 449 0.47 -19.30 -15.02
N SER A 450 0.97 -18.06 -14.89
CA SER A 450 2.29 -17.67 -15.40
C SER A 450 3.39 -18.47 -14.72
N ASP A 451 4.40 -18.89 -15.50
CA ASP A 451 5.58 -19.62 -15.00
C ASP A 451 6.71 -18.68 -14.56
N VAL A 452 6.74 -17.48 -15.17
CA VAL A 452 7.76 -16.46 -14.92
C VAL A 452 7.11 -15.11 -14.74
N LEU A 453 7.46 -14.40 -13.68
CA LEU A 453 7.02 -13.05 -13.39
C LEU A 453 8.17 -12.07 -13.58
N VAL A 454 7.98 -11.07 -14.44
CA VAL A 454 8.89 -9.94 -14.63
C VAL A 454 8.20 -8.72 -14.02
N LEU A 455 8.77 -8.17 -12.94
CA LEU A 455 8.10 -7.21 -12.09
C LEU A 455 8.91 -5.92 -11.93
N ASP A 456 8.32 -4.78 -12.28
CA ASP A 456 8.92 -3.45 -12.05
C ASP A 456 8.22 -2.77 -10.87
N GLU A 457 8.93 -2.62 -9.73
CA GLU A 457 8.45 -2.06 -8.46
C GLU A 457 7.15 -2.70 -7.93
N PRO A 458 7.10 -4.04 -7.72
CA PRO A 458 5.85 -4.76 -7.45
C PRO A 458 5.17 -4.40 -6.12
N THR A 459 5.89 -3.76 -5.18
CA THR A 459 5.37 -3.40 -3.85
C THR A 459 5.07 -1.92 -3.68
N ARG A 460 5.40 -1.08 -4.68
CA ARG A 460 5.38 0.39 -4.60
C ARG A 460 4.05 0.99 -4.10
N ASN A 461 2.92 0.48 -4.58
CA ASN A 461 1.60 1.06 -4.32
C ASN A 461 0.82 0.29 -3.22
N PHE A 462 1.49 -0.54 -2.44
CA PHE A 462 0.86 -1.23 -1.32
C PHE A 462 1.13 -0.48 -0.02
N SER A 463 0.11 -0.43 0.84
CA SER A 463 0.32 0.12 2.18
C SER A 463 1.36 -0.69 2.96
N PRO A 464 2.04 -0.08 3.95
CA PRO A 464 3.02 -0.79 4.77
C PRO A 464 2.45 -2.04 5.46
N LEU A 465 1.14 -2.05 5.74
CA LEU A 465 0.45 -3.20 6.34
C LEU A 465 0.08 -4.28 5.32
N SER A 466 -0.10 -3.93 4.04
CA SER A 466 -0.36 -4.87 2.94
C SER A 466 0.92 -5.51 2.40
N GLY A 467 2.05 -4.81 2.47
CA GLY A 467 3.36 -5.24 1.97
C GLY A 467 3.77 -6.66 2.40
N PRO A 468 3.72 -7.02 3.71
CA PRO A 468 4.08 -8.35 4.18
C PRO A 468 3.28 -9.47 3.50
N ARG A 469 1.99 -9.26 3.23
CA ARG A 469 1.15 -10.26 2.57
C ARG A 469 1.51 -10.46 1.10
N VAL A 470 1.81 -9.37 0.41
CA VAL A 470 2.28 -9.44 -0.99
C VAL A 470 3.60 -10.18 -1.06
N ARG A 471 4.55 -9.87 -0.18
CA ARG A 471 5.84 -10.58 -0.09
C ARG A 471 5.68 -12.06 0.22
N GLU A 472 4.79 -12.43 1.16
CA GLU A 472 4.47 -13.83 1.47
C GLU A 472 3.97 -14.60 0.23
N VAL A 473 3.08 -13.97 -0.54
CA VAL A 473 2.54 -14.56 -1.78
C VAL A 473 3.63 -14.73 -2.83
N LEU A 474 4.45 -13.71 -3.08
CA LEU A 474 5.54 -13.77 -4.06
C LEU A 474 6.66 -14.73 -3.60
N ARG A 475 6.92 -14.81 -2.31
CA ARG A 475 7.87 -15.77 -1.74
C ARG A 475 7.41 -17.22 -1.92
N SER A 476 6.11 -17.48 -1.74
CA SER A 476 5.54 -18.83 -1.90
C SER A 476 5.29 -19.24 -3.35
N TYR A 477 5.49 -18.32 -4.31
CA TYR A 477 5.35 -18.61 -5.73
C TYR A 477 6.40 -19.62 -6.21
N GLY A 478 5.95 -20.70 -6.86
CA GLY A 478 6.81 -21.80 -7.30
C GLY A 478 7.51 -21.58 -8.66
N GLY A 479 7.18 -20.52 -9.38
CA GLY A 479 7.84 -20.12 -10.62
C GLY A 479 9.02 -19.18 -10.37
N SER A 480 9.59 -18.64 -11.46
CA SER A 480 10.70 -17.69 -11.38
C SER A 480 10.23 -16.25 -11.34
N ILE A 481 10.98 -15.41 -10.61
CA ILE A 481 10.74 -13.96 -10.54
C ILE A 481 12.00 -13.23 -10.98
N ILE A 482 11.84 -12.23 -11.85
CA ILE A 482 12.90 -11.26 -12.16
C ILE A 482 12.28 -9.89 -11.85
N ALA A 483 12.81 -9.21 -10.84
CA ALA A 483 12.21 -7.97 -10.36
C ALA A 483 13.25 -6.85 -10.24
N VAL A 484 12.81 -5.63 -10.57
CA VAL A 484 13.46 -4.38 -10.15
C VAL A 484 12.73 -3.86 -8.94
N SER A 485 13.42 -3.54 -7.86
CA SER A 485 12.80 -2.95 -6.68
C SER A 485 13.78 -2.14 -5.83
N HIS A 486 13.24 -1.14 -5.13
CA HIS A 486 13.89 -0.39 -4.06
C HIS A 486 13.38 -0.79 -2.67
N ASP A 487 12.37 -1.67 -2.58
CA ASP A 487 11.87 -2.21 -1.32
C ASP A 487 12.87 -3.22 -0.75
N ARG A 488 13.57 -2.79 0.29
CA ARG A 488 14.59 -3.60 0.98
C ARG A 488 14.03 -4.92 1.50
N LYS A 489 12.82 -4.91 2.07
CA LYS A 489 12.18 -6.13 2.59
C LYS A 489 11.80 -7.08 1.46
N PHE A 490 11.28 -6.57 0.34
CA PHE A 490 11.00 -7.40 -0.82
C PHE A 490 12.29 -8.07 -1.35
N LEU A 491 13.36 -7.31 -1.52
CA LEU A 491 14.63 -7.83 -2.00
C LEU A 491 15.19 -8.92 -1.09
N VAL A 492 15.17 -8.73 0.22
CA VAL A 492 15.73 -9.66 1.20
C VAL A 492 14.84 -10.90 1.41
N GLU A 493 13.52 -10.71 1.53
CA GLU A 493 12.58 -11.77 1.91
C GLU A 493 12.13 -12.64 0.72
N VAL A 494 12.06 -12.06 -0.49
CA VAL A 494 11.51 -12.74 -1.68
C VAL A 494 12.59 -13.22 -2.63
N CYS A 495 13.63 -12.41 -2.90
CA CYS A 495 14.63 -12.73 -3.89
C CYS A 495 15.70 -13.69 -3.34
N ASP A 496 16.16 -14.64 -4.16
CA ASP A 496 17.25 -15.57 -3.83
C ASP A 496 18.61 -14.93 -4.11
N LYS A 497 18.71 -14.20 -5.24
CA LYS A 497 19.91 -13.50 -5.70
C LYS A 497 19.62 -12.02 -5.94
N LEU A 498 20.58 -11.18 -5.60
CA LEU A 498 20.48 -9.73 -5.82
C LEU A 498 21.62 -9.27 -6.73
N TYR A 499 21.30 -8.39 -7.67
CA TYR A 499 22.29 -7.79 -8.57
C TYR A 499 22.16 -6.26 -8.52
N THR A 500 23.29 -5.59 -8.35
CA THR A 500 23.36 -4.14 -8.54
C THR A 500 23.65 -3.82 -10.00
N PHE A 501 22.78 -3.06 -10.63
CA PHE A 501 22.95 -2.55 -11.99
C PHE A 501 23.91 -1.37 -11.97
N THR A 502 24.99 -1.49 -12.75
CA THR A 502 26.04 -0.47 -12.91
C THR A 502 26.33 -0.25 -14.38
N GLU A 503 27.08 0.80 -14.72
CA GLU A 503 27.52 1.06 -16.11
C GLU A 503 28.39 -0.08 -16.65
N GLY A 504 29.09 -0.81 -15.78
CA GLY A 504 29.94 -1.97 -16.13
C GLY A 504 29.20 -3.31 -16.09
N GLY A 505 27.86 -3.33 -15.96
CA GLY A 505 27.06 -4.54 -15.96
C GLY A 505 26.34 -4.83 -14.63
N LEU A 506 25.97 -6.11 -14.44
CA LEU A 506 25.31 -6.60 -13.25
C LEU A 506 26.33 -7.18 -12.26
N VAL A 507 26.39 -6.63 -11.06
CA VAL A 507 27.27 -7.07 -9.98
C VAL A 507 26.45 -7.79 -8.92
N LEU A 508 26.83 -9.03 -8.57
CA LEU A 508 26.18 -9.78 -7.50
C LEU A 508 26.34 -9.01 -6.17
N THR A 509 25.26 -8.89 -5.43
CA THR A 509 25.19 -8.12 -4.18
C THR A 509 24.71 -9.02 -3.06
N GLU A 510 25.34 -8.94 -1.90
CA GLU A 510 24.92 -9.69 -0.74
C GLU A 510 23.64 -9.07 -0.11
N LYS A 511 22.79 -9.93 0.46
CA LYS A 511 21.53 -9.47 1.07
C LYS A 511 21.77 -8.57 2.30
N GLU A 512 22.85 -8.80 3.01
CA GLU A 512 23.27 -8.04 4.17
C GLU A 512 23.53 -6.57 3.83
N ASP A 513 24.07 -6.29 2.64
CA ASP A 513 24.35 -4.92 2.17
C ASP A 513 23.06 -4.13 1.87
N VAL A 514 21.96 -4.84 1.61
CA VAL A 514 20.65 -4.25 1.32
C VAL A 514 19.82 -4.12 2.60
N ALA A 515 19.95 -5.05 3.54
CA ALA A 515 19.17 -5.09 4.77
C ALA A 515 19.51 -3.96 5.77
N ILE A 516 20.72 -3.40 5.67
CA ILE A 516 21.20 -2.26 6.47
C ILE A 516 20.70 -0.96 5.82
#